data_56a0b26c6c6ce67ab1593e5ed7e39844
#
_entry.id   56a0b26c6c6ce67ab1593e5ed7e39844
#
_cell.length_a   1.000
_cell.length_b   1.000
_cell.length_c   1.000
_cell.angle_alpha   90.00
_cell.angle_beta   90.00
_cell.angle_gamma   90.00
#
_symmetry.space_group_name_H-M   'P 1'
#
loop_
_entity.id
_entity.type
_entity.pdbx_description
1 polymer ?
#
loop_
_entity_poly.entity_id
_entity_poly.type
_entity_poly.pdbx_seq_one_letter_code
_entity_poly.pdbx_strand_id
1 'polypeptide(L)'
;MFSMNFSISEVVLVPIPFTNLASKKVRPAVVVGLSSHAGDLFVVPVSSQLQNVDLTLRDWKAAGLNVPCGIKAQLATIESNLIVKFIGKLSNRDQASCRSRLREWLQL
;
A
#
# COMPACT_ATOMS: atom_id res chain seq x y z
N MET A 1 6.03 -7.96 24.74
CA MET A 1 5.11 -7.37 23.79
C MET A 1 5.75 -7.27 22.42
N PHE A 2 5.02 -7.69 21.41
CA PHE A 2 5.54 -7.69 20.07
C PHE A 2 4.97 -6.52 19.29
N SER A 3 5.82 -5.64 18.85
CA SER A 3 5.42 -4.67 17.85
C SER A 3 5.81 -5.24 16.51
N MET A 4 4.84 -5.41 15.62
CA MET A 4 5.12 -5.72 14.25
C MET A 4 5.60 -4.44 13.60
N ASN A 5 6.89 -4.38 13.32
CA ASN A 5 7.47 -3.18 12.72
C ASN A 5 7.38 -3.28 11.21
N PHE A 6 6.54 -2.45 10.63
CA PHE A 6 6.46 -2.32 9.18
C PHE A 6 7.25 -1.09 8.74
N SER A 7 7.81 -1.17 7.56
CA SER A 7 8.61 -0.08 6.99
C SER A 7 7.93 0.50 5.77
N ILE A 8 8.26 1.75 5.47
CA ILE A 8 7.75 2.42 4.28
C ILE A 8 8.16 1.63 3.04
N SER A 9 7.27 1.55 2.06
CA SER A 9 7.41 0.84 0.79
C SER A 9 7.20 -0.66 0.86
N GLU A 10 6.87 -1.19 2.04
CA GLU A 10 6.47 -2.59 2.14
C GLU A 10 5.08 -2.79 1.59
N VAL A 11 4.88 -3.96 0.96
CA VAL A 11 3.59 -4.36 0.41
C VAL A 11 2.99 -5.39 1.36
N VAL A 12 1.78 -5.13 1.80
CA VAL A 12 1.08 -5.95 2.79
C VAL A 12 -0.32 -6.28 2.31
N LEU A 13 -0.89 -7.38 2.84
CA LEU A 13 -2.31 -7.70 2.62
C LEU A 13 -3.10 -7.21 3.81
N VAL A 14 -4.16 -6.46 3.53
CA VAL A 14 -4.97 -5.87 4.57
C VAL A 14 -6.42 -5.71 4.09
N PRO A 15 -7.42 -5.84 4.99
CA PRO A 15 -8.79 -5.52 4.62
C PRO A 15 -8.91 -4.02 4.39
N ILE A 16 -9.29 -3.63 3.19
CA ILE A 16 -9.44 -2.21 2.84
C ILE A 16 -10.88 -1.97 2.40
N PRO A 17 -11.68 -1.27 3.20
CA PRO A 17 -13.08 -1.01 2.88
C PRO A 17 -13.24 0.31 2.09
N PHE A 18 -12.55 0.45 0.96
CA PHE A 18 -12.59 1.73 0.25
C PHE A 18 -13.87 1.96 -0.54
N THR A 19 -14.48 0.93 -1.09
CA THR A 19 -15.55 1.14 -2.05
C THR A 19 -16.84 0.44 -1.73
N ASN A 20 -16.82 -0.55 -0.84
CA ASN A 20 -18.00 -1.31 -0.51
C ASN A 20 -17.93 -1.77 0.94
N LEU A 21 -18.72 -1.14 1.79
CA LEU A 21 -18.75 -1.46 3.20
C LEU A 21 -19.27 -2.87 3.49
N ALA A 22 -19.96 -3.48 2.54
CA ALA A 22 -20.52 -4.81 2.72
C ALA A 22 -19.51 -5.93 2.47
N SER A 23 -18.38 -5.66 1.80
CA SER A 23 -17.38 -6.71 1.55
C SER A 23 -16.03 -6.28 2.08
N LYS A 24 -15.52 -7.07 3.01
CA LYS A 24 -14.18 -6.88 3.57
C LYS A 24 -13.21 -7.76 2.79
N LYS A 25 -12.88 -7.35 1.58
CA LYS A 25 -11.89 -8.08 0.80
C LYS A 25 -10.50 -7.68 1.23
N VAL A 26 -9.67 -8.70 1.40
CA VAL A 26 -8.24 -8.48 1.67
C VAL A 26 -7.57 -8.10 0.35
N ARG A 27 -6.84 -6.99 0.37
CA ARG A 27 -6.18 -6.46 -0.82
C ARG A 27 -4.76 -6.04 -0.49
N PRO A 28 -3.86 -6.05 -1.50
CA PRO A 28 -2.52 -5.51 -1.28
C PRO A 28 -2.59 -4.00 -1.08
N ALA A 29 -1.67 -3.52 -0.26
CA ALA A 29 -1.48 -2.09 -0.05
C ALA A 29 -0.02 -1.81 0.21
N VAL A 30 0.42 -0.61 -0.12
CA VAL A 30 1.79 -0.17 0.14
C VAL A 30 1.80 0.72 1.37
N VAL A 31 2.70 0.43 2.30
CA VAL A 31 2.92 1.29 3.48
C VAL A 31 3.66 2.53 3.00
N VAL A 32 3.05 3.70 3.18
CA VAL A 32 3.62 4.97 2.71
C VAL A 32 3.97 5.92 3.86
N GLY A 33 3.58 5.57 5.07
CA GLY A 33 3.90 6.40 6.22
C GLY A 33 3.61 5.69 7.51
N LEU A 34 4.16 6.24 8.59
CA LEU A 34 3.97 5.72 9.93
C LEU A 34 3.31 6.81 10.76
N SER A 35 2.21 6.44 11.43
CA SER A 35 1.51 7.38 12.29
C SER A 35 2.26 7.59 13.61
N SER A 36 2.03 8.73 14.24
CA SER A 36 2.51 8.97 15.60
C SER A 36 1.76 8.11 16.63
N HIS A 37 0.58 7.60 16.29
CA HIS A 37 -0.11 6.65 17.14
C HIS A 37 0.51 5.27 16.95
N ALA A 38 0.85 4.64 18.06
CA ALA A 38 1.53 3.34 18.04
C ALA A 38 0.71 2.33 17.25
N GLY A 39 1.34 1.72 16.26
CA GLY A 39 0.73 0.66 15.47
C GLY A 39 -0.07 1.10 14.27
N ASP A 40 -0.29 2.39 14.07
CA ASP A 40 -1.04 2.86 12.90
C ASP A 40 -0.12 3.11 11.71
N LEU A 41 -0.62 2.80 10.52
CA LEU A 41 0.12 2.95 9.28
C LEU A 41 -0.71 3.72 8.27
N PHE A 42 -0.03 4.53 7.46
CA PHE A 42 -0.65 5.12 6.28
C PHE A 42 -0.37 4.23 5.08
N VAL A 43 -1.40 3.88 4.33
CA VAL A 43 -1.27 2.97 3.19
C VAL A 43 -2.03 3.51 1.98
N VAL A 44 -1.62 3.03 0.80
CA VAL A 44 -2.35 3.24 -0.44
C VAL A 44 -2.65 1.87 -1.06
N PRO A 45 -3.85 1.70 -1.65
CA PRO A 45 -4.22 0.39 -2.20
C PRO A 45 -3.47 0.07 -3.47
N VAL A 46 -3.27 -1.22 -3.68
CA VAL A 46 -2.71 -1.77 -4.91
C VAL A 46 -3.82 -2.53 -5.63
N SER A 47 -3.95 -2.32 -6.94
CA SER A 47 -4.98 -2.95 -7.74
C SER A 47 -4.39 -3.54 -9.01
N SER A 48 -4.93 -4.68 -9.44
CA SER A 48 -4.60 -5.29 -10.72
C SER A 48 -5.44 -4.73 -11.87
N GLN A 49 -6.41 -3.88 -11.60
CA GLN A 49 -7.20 -3.23 -12.62
C GLN A 49 -6.47 -1.98 -13.10
N LEU A 50 -5.57 -2.18 -14.05
CA LEU A 50 -4.63 -1.13 -14.46
C LEU A 50 -5.29 0.10 -15.05
N GLN A 51 -6.51 -0.03 -15.58
CA GLN A 51 -7.26 1.12 -16.10
C GLN A 51 -7.73 2.05 -14.99
N ASN A 52 -7.72 1.59 -13.74
CA ASN A 52 -8.22 2.37 -12.60
C ASN A 52 -7.12 2.80 -11.63
N VAL A 53 -5.85 2.59 -11.99
CA VAL A 53 -4.75 2.97 -11.11
C VAL A 53 -4.17 4.32 -11.54
N ASP A 54 -3.54 4.99 -10.60
CA ASP A 54 -2.93 6.31 -10.82
C ASP A 54 -1.44 6.20 -11.09
N LEU A 55 -0.80 5.11 -10.67
CA LEU A 55 0.61 4.85 -10.90
C LEU A 55 0.80 3.35 -11.13
N THR A 56 1.29 2.98 -12.30
CA THR A 56 1.58 1.58 -12.60
C THR A 56 2.95 1.20 -12.04
N LEU A 57 3.01 0.07 -11.34
CA LEU A 57 4.28 -0.44 -10.82
C LEU A 57 5.07 -1.10 -11.96
N ARG A 58 6.36 -0.78 -12.04
CA ARG A 58 7.25 -1.38 -13.04
C ARG A 58 7.75 -2.75 -12.58
N ASP A 59 8.05 -2.86 -11.29
CA ASP A 59 8.65 -4.06 -10.73
C ASP A 59 7.67 -4.77 -9.78
N TRP A 60 6.45 -4.95 -10.24
CA TRP A 60 5.40 -5.59 -9.44
C TRP A 60 5.80 -6.99 -9.01
N LYS A 61 6.50 -7.73 -9.87
CA LYS A 61 6.91 -9.11 -9.58
C LYS A 61 7.95 -9.14 -8.46
N ALA A 62 8.92 -8.23 -8.51
CA ALA A 62 9.94 -8.12 -7.47
C ALA A 62 9.33 -7.71 -6.13
N ALA A 63 8.19 -7.04 -6.14
CA ALA A 63 7.49 -6.62 -4.94
C ALA A 63 6.62 -7.74 -4.34
N GLY A 64 6.62 -8.92 -4.95
CA GLY A 64 5.88 -10.08 -4.45
C GLY A 64 4.47 -10.20 -4.98
N LEU A 65 4.10 -9.40 -5.97
CA LEU A 65 2.77 -9.47 -6.57
C LEU A 65 2.75 -10.51 -7.69
N ASN A 66 1.58 -11.07 -7.96
CA ASN A 66 1.42 -12.18 -8.90
C ASN A 66 1.05 -11.74 -10.30
N VAL A 67 0.55 -10.52 -10.45
CA VAL A 67 0.10 -9.97 -11.73
C VAL A 67 0.50 -8.50 -11.78
N PRO A 68 0.53 -7.90 -12.98
CA PRO A 68 0.78 -6.46 -13.07
C PRO A 68 -0.22 -5.67 -12.23
N CYS A 69 0.28 -4.73 -11.46
CA CYS A 69 -0.51 -3.93 -10.52
C CYS A 69 -0.08 -2.47 -10.57
N GLY A 70 -0.93 -1.63 -10.02
CA GLY A 70 -0.63 -0.22 -9.82
C GLY A 70 -1.18 0.28 -8.50
N ILE A 71 -0.85 1.50 -8.18
CA ILE A 71 -1.23 2.16 -6.93
C ILE A 71 -2.36 3.13 -7.22
N LYS A 72 -3.35 3.14 -6.33
CA LYS A 72 -4.46 4.10 -6.39
C LYS A 72 -4.18 5.25 -5.45
N ALA A 73 -4.55 6.46 -5.87
CA ALA A 73 -4.41 7.68 -5.05
C ALA A 73 -5.50 7.74 -3.98
N GLN A 74 -5.51 6.76 -3.10
CA GLN A 74 -6.47 6.66 -1.99
C GLN A 74 -5.68 6.38 -0.72
N LEU A 75 -5.46 7.42 0.06
CA LEU A 75 -4.70 7.30 1.30
C LEU A 75 -5.63 6.86 2.43
N ALA A 76 -5.20 5.87 3.20
CA ALA A 76 -5.95 5.40 4.36
C ALA A 76 -5.02 5.15 5.53
N THR A 77 -5.59 5.23 6.72
CA THR A 77 -4.91 4.85 7.96
C THR A 77 -5.46 3.51 8.41
N ILE A 78 -4.56 2.58 8.71
CA ILE A 78 -4.97 1.28 9.22
C ILE A 78 -4.16 0.93 10.47
N GLU A 79 -4.76 0.10 11.32
CA GLU A 79 -4.04 -0.47 12.46
C GLU A 79 -3.19 -1.64 11.96
N SER A 80 -1.93 -1.68 12.42
CA SER A 80 -1.00 -2.71 11.96
C SER A 80 -1.46 -4.14 12.29
N ASN A 81 -2.26 -4.30 13.36
CA ASN A 81 -2.79 -5.62 13.72
C ASN A 81 -3.82 -6.14 12.73
N LEU A 82 -4.30 -5.31 11.80
CA LEU A 82 -5.21 -5.75 10.74
C LEU A 82 -4.47 -6.34 9.55
N ILE A 83 -3.15 -6.24 9.51
CA ILE A 83 -2.37 -6.77 8.40
C ILE A 83 -2.38 -8.28 8.48
N VAL A 84 -2.81 -8.91 7.37
CA VAL A 84 -2.94 -10.35 7.28
C VAL A 84 -1.61 -11.00 6.92
N LYS A 85 -0.84 -10.35 6.05
CA LYS A 85 0.39 -10.96 5.52
C LYS A 85 1.31 -9.88 4.97
N PHE A 86 2.61 -10.08 5.17
CA PHE A 86 3.65 -9.33 4.48
C PHE A 86 3.85 -9.98 3.10
N ILE A 87 3.86 -9.17 2.04
CA ILE A 87 4.05 -9.66 0.68
C ILE A 87 5.47 -9.42 0.19
N GLY A 88 5.95 -8.19 0.32
CA GLY A 88 7.26 -7.83 -0.18
C GLY A 88 7.52 -6.35 -0.04
N LYS A 89 8.38 -5.82 -0.92
CA LYS A 89 8.77 -4.42 -0.86
C LYS A 89 8.94 -3.89 -2.27
N LEU A 90 8.54 -2.65 -2.49
CA LEU A 90 8.73 -2.00 -3.79
C LEU A 90 10.22 -1.90 -4.13
N SER A 91 10.55 -2.02 -5.43
CA SER A 91 11.89 -1.75 -5.92
C SER A 91 12.26 -0.29 -5.69
N ASN A 92 13.56 0.03 -5.78
CA ASN A 92 14.02 1.40 -5.57
C ASN A 92 13.37 2.38 -6.54
N ARG A 93 13.20 2.00 -7.81
CA ARG A 93 12.58 2.90 -8.78
C ARG A 93 11.09 3.06 -8.55
N ASP A 94 10.40 2.00 -8.13
CA ASP A 94 8.98 2.12 -7.79
C ASP A 94 8.78 2.89 -6.49
N GLN A 95 9.69 2.77 -5.54
CA GLN A 95 9.68 3.61 -4.33
C GLN A 95 9.80 5.09 -4.70
N ALA A 96 10.73 5.42 -5.60
CA ALA A 96 10.92 6.80 -6.02
C ALA A 96 9.69 7.34 -6.74
N SER A 97 9.10 6.54 -7.63
CA SER A 97 7.88 6.95 -8.34
C SER A 97 6.71 7.15 -7.38
N CYS A 98 6.56 6.24 -6.42
CA CYS A 98 5.50 6.33 -5.42
C CYS A 98 5.65 7.60 -4.56
N ARG A 99 6.88 7.87 -4.11
CA ARG A 99 7.17 9.06 -3.31
C ARG A 99 6.86 10.34 -4.09
N SER A 100 7.26 10.38 -5.36
CA SER A 100 7.01 11.53 -6.22
C SER A 100 5.51 11.78 -6.39
N ARG A 101 4.74 10.71 -6.63
CA ARG A 101 3.29 10.83 -6.78
C ARG A 101 2.60 11.24 -5.49
N LEU A 102 3.04 10.72 -4.36
CA LEU A 102 2.49 11.12 -3.06
C LEU A 102 2.72 12.61 -2.80
N ARG A 103 3.90 13.12 -3.11
CA ARG A 103 4.18 14.55 -2.97
C ARG A 103 3.25 15.38 -3.85
N GLU A 104 3.02 14.92 -5.06
CA GLU A 104 2.11 15.59 -6.00
C GLU A 104 0.67 15.56 -5.48
N TRP A 105 0.18 14.38 -5.09
CA TRP A 105 -1.21 14.22 -4.62
C TRP A 105 -1.46 14.99 -3.33
N LEU A 106 -0.51 15.01 -2.43
CA LEU A 106 -0.63 15.65 -1.13
C LEU A 106 -0.13 17.10 -1.15
N GLN A 107 0.43 17.54 -2.28
CA GLN A 107 0.93 18.91 -2.47
C GLN A 107 1.99 19.28 -1.43
N LEU A 108 2.95 18.40 -1.26
CA LEU A 108 4.04 18.61 -0.31
C LEU A 108 5.28 19.23 -0.95
#